data_55ab9e53b2540736f1725dd66de20919
#
_entry.id   55ab9e53b2540736f1725dd66de20919
#
_cell.length_a   1.000
_cell.length_b   1.000
_cell.length_c   1.000
_cell.angle_alpha   90.00
_cell.angle_beta   90.00
_cell.angle_gamma   90.00
#
_symmetry.space_group_name_H-M   'P 1'
#
loop_
_entity.id
_entity.type
_entity.pdbx_description
1 polymer ?
#
loop_
_entity_poly.entity_id
_entity_poly.type
_entity_poly.pdbx_seq_one_letter_code
_entity_poly.pdbx_strand_id
1 'polypeptide(L)'
;DEIQEVSKGVECRSSHESIGIVASVAPFNFPIMVPLWTIPNALILGNCMVFKPSEQTPIGVSKIAELLKLSGLPDGVFNVINGDKKIVEAICENDDISAVSFVGSTKIAKIVYQMSTQNLKRCIALGGAKNHLIVLPDADKEMASNDILASMSGCSGQRCMAASAMVGVGEIQEVIDKLVIKAKKMIPGDNLGSVISEKALKRIESFIDEAEKDGAKIILDGRDFKVRGKEKGYFIGPTIIDHVSPKMKIAREEVFGPVLAIMRTNEVD
;
A
#
# COMPACT_ATOMS: atom_id res chain seq x y z
N ASP A 1 7.96 33.35 0.05
CA ASP A 1 9.12 33.68 0.89
C ASP A 1 8.68 34.01 2.30
N GLU A 2 9.30 33.41 3.30
CA GLU A 2 9.10 33.80 4.70
C GLU A 2 10.16 34.81 5.10
N ILE A 3 9.76 35.88 5.78
CA ILE A 3 10.64 36.86 6.37
C ILE A 3 10.54 36.70 7.88
N GLN A 4 11.64 36.38 8.52
CA GLN A 4 11.70 36.24 9.98
C GLN A 4 12.67 37.28 10.57
N GLU A 5 12.21 38.04 11.54
CA GLU A 5 13.09 38.89 12.34
C GLU A 5 13.76 38.06 13.44
N VAL A 6 14.95 37.55 13.16
CA VAL A 6 15.69 36.64 14.06
C VAL A 6 16.51 37.35 15.10
N SER A 7 16.81 38.66 14.89
CA SER A 7 17.55 39.53 15.81
C SER A 7 17.35 40.97 15.42
N LYS A 8 17.64 41.91 16.35
CA LYS A 8 17.52 43.36 16.09
C LYS A 8 18.36 43.79 14.89
N GLY A 9 17.69 44.22 13.82
CA GLY A 9 18.31 44.67 12.58
C GLY A 9 18.77 43.53 11.66
N VAL A 10 18.35 42.28 11.87
CA VAL A 10 18.64 41.13 11.01
C VAL A 10 17.33 40.60 10.42
N GLU A 11 17.21 40.72 9.10
CA GLU A 11 16.14 40.10 8.31
C GLU A 11 16.64 38.79 7.70
N CYS A 12 15.87 37.69 7.87
CA CYS A 12 16.13 36.41 7.22
C CYS A 12 14.99 36.12 6.23
N ARG A 13 15.36 35.68 5.04
CA ARG A 13 14.42 35.24 4.01
C ARG A 13 14.65 33.77 3.67
N SER A 14 13.59 33.00 3.52
CA SER A 14 13.65 31.66 2.95
C SER A 14 12.83 31.60 1.68
N SER A 15 13.36 30.93 0.67
CA SER A 15 12.69 30.66 -0.59
C SER A 15 12.82 29.20 -0.95
N HIS A 16 11.83 28.67 -1.71
CA HIS A 16 11.89 27.32 -2.24
C HIS A 16 12.38 27.38 -3.69
N GLU A 17 13.36 26.54 -3.99
CA GLU A 17 13.92 26.40 -5.32
C GLU A 17 13.88 24.93 -5.77
N SER A 18 13.88 24.72 -7.10
CA SER A 18 14.01 23.36 -7.63
C SER A 18 15.36 22.76 -7.25
N ILE A 19 15.35 21.44 -7.01
CA ILE A 19 16.57 20.68 -6.69
C ILE A 19 17.14 19.94 -7.91
N GLY A 20 16.54 20.14 -9.08
CA GLY A 20 16.99 19.58 -10.35
C GLY A 20 16.22 18.34 -10.76
N ILE A 21 16.89 17.20 -10.89
CA ILE A 21 16.24 15.94 -11.28
C ILE A 21 15.83 15.14 -10.04
N VAL A 22 14.56 14.76 -10.00
CA VAL A 22 14.01 13.91 -8.96
C VAL A 22 13.50 12.61 -9.56
N ALA A 23 13.52 11.52 -8.81
CA ALA A 23 12.99 10.24 -9.25
C ALA A 23 11.89 9.75 -8.34
N SER A 24 10.93 9.00 -8.90
CA SER A 24 9.89 8.31 -8.14
C SER A 24 9.69 6.88 -8.64
N VAL A 25 9.52 5.97 -7.69
CA VAL A 25 9.23 4.55 -7.94
C VAL A 25 7.92 4.20 -7.27
N ALA A 26 6.94 3.75 -8.06
CA ALA A 26 5.60 3.46 -7.59
C ALA A 26 5.28 1.95 -7.59
N PRO A 27 4.40 1.48 -6.65
CA PRO A 27 3.93 0.12 -6.58
C PRO A 27 2.81 -0.16 -7.60
N PHE A 28 2.43 -1.44 -7.70
CA PHE A 28 1.41 -1.91 -8.65
C PHE A 28 -0.04 -1.63 -8.23
N ASN A 29 -0.31 -1.53 -6.92
CA ASN A 29 -1.67 -1.55 -6.37
C ASN A 29 -2.45 -0.25 -6.55
N PHE A 30 -1.76 0.88 -6.72
CA PHE A 30 -2.34 2.18 -7.04
C PHE A 30 -1.56 2.86 -8.18
N PRO A 31 -1.70 2.36 -9.43
CA PRO A 31 -0.82 2.75 -10.54
C PRO A 31 -1.08 4.16 -11.08
N ILE A 32 -2.09 4.85 -10.58
CA ILE A 32 -2.42 6.25 -10.89
C ILE A 32 -2.29 7.11 -9.65
N MET A 33 -2.93 6.73 -8.54
CA MET A 33 -3.01 7.56 -7.34
C MET A 33 -1.63 7.82 -6.73
N VAL A 34 -0.81 6.77 -6.54
CA VAL A 34 0.53 6.92 -5.95
C VAL A 34 1.46 7.76 -6.83
N PRO A 35 1.53 7.58 -8.16
CA PRO A 35 2.21 8.51 -9.05
C PRO A 35 1.80 9.97 -8.86
N LEU A 36 0.51 10.23 -8.71
CA LEU A 36 0.00 11.59 -8.54
C LEU A 36 0.30 12.21 -7.17
N TRP A 37 0.85 11.48 -6.21
CA TRP A 37 1.40 12.06 -4.98
C TRP A 37 2.69 12.84 -5.23
N THR A 38 3.46 12.48 -6.24
CA THR A 38 4.80 13.04 -6.50
C THR A 38 4.89 13.85 -7.77
N ILE A 39 4.22 13.43 -8.85
CA ILE A 39 4.32 14.07 -10.16
C ILE A 39 3.94 15.57 -10.11
N PRO A 40 2.75 15.97 -9.61
CA PRO A 40 2.38 17.37 -9.58
C PRO A 40 3.33 18.22 -8.74
N ASN A 41 3.73 17.70 -7.58
CA ASN A 41 4.62 18.40 -6.65
C ASN A 41 6.01 18.62 -7.27
N ALA A 42 6.57 17.61 -7.94
CA ALA A 42 7.86 17.75 -8.60
C ALA A 42 7.81 18.79 -9.71
N LEU A 43 6.79 18.73 -10.56
CA LEU A 43 6.68 19.59 -11.75
C LEU A 43 6.38 21.05 -11.39
N ILE A 44 5.43 21.30 -10.46
CA ILE A 44 5.07 22.67 -10.07
C ILE A 44 6.23 23.41 -9.35
N LEU A 45 7.11 22.67 -8.71
CA LEU A 45 8.30 23.21 -8.06
C LEU A 45 9.51 23.35 -9.02
N GLY A 46 9.30 23.15 -10.32
CA GLY A 46 10.32 23.37 -11.37
C GLY A 46 11.34 22.24 -11.49
N ASN A 47 11.08 21.04 -10.97
CA ASN A 47 11.97 19.91 -11.12
C ASN A 47 11.70 19.13 -12.41
N CYS A 48 12.75 18.50 -12.95
CA CYS A 48 12.58 17.41 -13.90
C CYS A 48 12.38 16.09 -13.17
N MET A 49 11.59 15.18 -13.76
CA MET A 49 11.26 13.93 -13.08
C MET A 49 11.53 12.70 -13.93
N VAL A 50 12.20 11.71 -13.34
CA VAL A 50 12.30 10.34 -13.84
C VAL A 50 11.33 9.47 -13.04
N PHE A 51 10.37 8.87 -13.70
CA PHE A 51 9.35 8.06 -13.07
C PHE A 51 9.44 6.58 -13.48
N LYS A 52 9.60 5.69 -12.51
CA LYS A 52 9.56 4.24 -12.72
C LYS A 52 8.26 3.66 -12.17
N PRO A 53 7.27 3.32 -13.02
CA PRO A 53 6.09 2.58 -12.58
C PRO A 53 6.44 1.14 -12.20
N SER A 54 5.51 0.45 -11.54
CA SER A 54 5.63 -1.01 -11.43
C SER A 54 5.64 -1.66 -12.80
N GLU A 55 6.53 -2.64 -13.00
CA GLU A 55 6.63 -3.43 -14.24
C GLU A 55 5.35 -4.23 -14.52
N GLN A 56 4.51 -4.44 -13.51
CA GLN A 56 3.23 -5.15 -13.64
C GLN A 56 2.08 -4.24 -14.06
N THR A 57 2.19 -2.92 -13.86
CA THR A 57 1.12 -1.95 -14.16
C THR A 57 1.65 -0.66 -14.79
N PRO A 58 2.43 -0.71 -15.89
CA PRO A 58 3.11 0.47 -16.43
C PRO A 58 2.20 1.40 -17.24
N ILE A 59 1.08 0.90 -17.75
CA ILE A 59 0.23 1.60 -18.74
C ILE A 59 -0.32 2.91 -18.19
N GLY A 60 -0.73 2.95 -16.91
CA GLY A 60 -1.35 4.12 -16.30
C GLY A 60 -0.45 5.36 -16.35
N VAL A 61 0.81 5.20 -15.92
CA VAL A 61 1.79 6.31 -15.94
C VAL A 61 2.19 6.71 -17.35
N SER A 62 2.28 5.75 -18.28
CA SER A 62 2.53 6.05 -19.69
C SER A 62 1.44 6.96 -20.27
N LYS A 63 0.16 6.72 -19.89
CA LYS A 63 -0.95 7.59 -20.30
C LYS A 63 -0.89 8.98 -19.64
N ILE A 64 -0.45 9.06 -18.37
CA ILE A 64 -0.20 10.35 -17.72
C ILE A 64 0.88 11.14 -18.51
N ALA A 65 1.98 10.48 -18.92
CA ALA A 65 3.03 11.11 -19.69
C ALA A 65 2.51 11.66 -21.05
N GLU A 66 1.70 10.89 -21.76
CA GLU A 66 1.04 11.34 -23.00
C GLU A 66 0.17 12.58 -22.76
N LEU A 67 -0.64 12.57 -21.69
CA LEU A 67 -1.51 13.71 -21.35
C LEU A 67 -0.72 14.96 -20.96
N LEU A 68 0.36 14.81 -20.20
CA LEU A 68 1.25 15.91 -19.84
C LEU A 68 1.89 16.52 -21.08
N LYS A 69 2.36 15.69 -22.02
CA LYS A 69 2.89 16.18 -23.31
C LYS A 69 1.82 16.92 -24.13
N LEU A 70 0.60 16.38 -24.22
CA LEU A 70 -0.52 17.03 -24.91
C LEU A 70 -0.94 18.35 -24.26
N SER A 71 -0.75 18.51 -22.97
CA SER A 71 -1.03 19.74 -22.23
C SER A 71 0.08 20.80 -22.36
N GLY A 72 1.15 20.52 -23.11
CA GLY A 72 2.23 21.46 -23.38
C GLY A 72 3.42 21.38 -22.43
N LEU A 73 3.53 20.31 -21.62
CA LEU A 73 4.73 20.10 -20.82
C LEU A 73 5.95 19.92 -21.74
N PRO A 74 7.04 20.69 -21.57
CA PRO A 74 8.22 20.56 -22.41
C PRO A 74 8.84 19.15 -22.37
N ASP A 75 9.41 18.71 -23.49
CA ASP A 75 10.11 17.44 -23.58
C ASP A 75 11.28 17.40 -22.58
N GLY A 76 11.50 16.25 -21.93
CA GLY A 76 12.55 16.04 -20.95
C GLY A 76 12.18 16.42 -19.52
N VAL A 77 11.07 17.14 -19.29
CA VAL A 77 10.64 17.52 -17.93
C VAL A 77 10.04 16.32 -17.17
N PHE A 78 9.25 15.47 -17.84
CA PHE A 78 8.71 14.24 -17.27
C PHE A 78 9.07 13.03 -18.14
N ASN A 79 9.78 12.05 -17.58
CA ASN A 79 10.32 10.91 -18.28
C ASN A 79 9.89 9.61 -17.60
N VAL A 80 9.28 8.69 -18.34
CA VAL A 80 8.90 7.37 -17.83
C VAL A 80 9.92 6.34 -18.26
N ILE A 81 10.48 5.59 -17.29
CA ILE A 81 11.40 4.50 -17.54
C ILE A 81 10.80 3.20 -17.01
N ASN A 82 10.63 2.22 -17.90
CA ASN A 82 10.16 0.89 -17.52
C ASN A 82 11.34 -0.02 -17.21
N GLY A 83 11.14 -0.93 -16.28
CA GLY A 83 12.13 -1.93 -15.90
C GLY A 83 11.95 -2.45 -14.49
N ASP A 84 12.88 -3.29 -14.10
CA ASP A 84 12.89 -4.02 -12.84
C ASP A 84 13.80 -3.37 -11.77
N LYS A 85 14.29 -4.19 -10.88
CA LYS A 85 15.23 -3.85 -9.80
C LYS A 85 16.46 -3.06 -10.31
N LYS A 86 17.02 -3.39 -11.49
CA LYS A 86 18.23 -2.73 -12.01
C LYS A 86 18.01 -1.25 -12.28
N ILE A 87 16.81 -0.88 -12.74
CA ILE A 87 16.45 0.53 -12.94
C ILE A 87 16.36 1.26 -11.59
N VAL A 88 15.82 0.60 -10.54
CA VAL A 88 15.77 1.20 -9.20
C VAL A 88 17.20 1.43 -8.64
N GLU A 89 18.08 0.46 -8.82
CA GLU A 89 19.50 0.57 -8.45
C GLU A 89 20.16 1.73 -9.18
N ALA A 90 20.00 1.80 -10.50
CA ALA A 90 20.55 2.89 -11.31
C ALA A 90 20.01 4.27 -10.89
N ILE A 91 18.73 4.40 -10.54
CA ILE A 91 18.14 5.62 -10.00
C ILE A 91 18.82 6.02 -8.68
N CYS A 92 19.06 5.07 -7.79
CA CYS A 92 19.67 5.34 -6.50
C CYS A 92 21.15 5.73 -6.61
N GLU A 93 21.85 5.27 -7.65
CA GLU A 93 23.29 5.46 -7.85
C GLU A 93 23.64 6.64 -8.76
N ASN A 94 22.74 7.06 -9.67
CA ASN A 94 23.03 8.11 -10.66
C ASN A 94 23.19 9.49 -10.01
N ASP A 95 24.36 10.12 -10.19
CA ASP A 95 24.73 11.39 -9.53
C ASP A 95 23.86 12.59 -9.91
N ASP A 96 23.22 12.59 -11.09
CA ASP A 96 22.35 13.68 -11.54
C ASP A 96 21.00 13.71 -10.81
N ILE A 97 20.60 12.60 -10.16
CA ILE A 97 19.34 12.50 -9.41
C ILE A 97 19.56 13.00 -7.97
N SER A 98 18.91 14.10 -7.61
CA SER A 98 19.05 14.75 -6.31
C SER A 98 18.14 14.16 -5.21
N ALA A 99 16.99 13.58 -5.61
CA ALA A 99 16.03 13.01 -4.65
C ALA A 99 15.31 11.80 -5.23
N VAL A 100 14.98 10.85 -4.33
CA VAL A 100 14.24 9.62 -4.65
C VAL A 100 13.02 9.50 -3.76
N SER A 101 11.85 9.30 -4.38
CA SER A 101 10.62 8.87 -3.72
C SER A 101 10.33 7.42 -4.07
N PHE A 102 10.03 6.61 -3.07
CA PHE A 102 9.73 5.19 -3.21
C PHE A 102 8.50 4.82 -2.40
N VAL A 103 7.62 4.04 -2.98
CA VAL A 103 6.51 3.38 -2.26
C VAL A 103 6.51 1.89 -2.60
N GLY A 104 6.54 1.03 -1.59
CA GLY A 104 6.54 -0.42 -1.79
C GLY A 104 6.65 -1.20 -0.49
N SER A 105 7.13 -2.45 -0.55
CA SER A 105 7.29 -3.26 0.66
C SER A 105 8.38 -2.70 1.58
N THR A 106 8.21 -2.87 2.90
CA THR A 106 9.17 -2.38 3.91
C THR A 106 10.60 -2.85 3.66
N LYS A 107 10.77 -4.11 3.22
CA LYS A 107 12.09 -4.66 2.89
C LYS A 107 12.78 -3.87 1.78
N ILE A 108 12.05 -3.56 0.71
CA ILE A 108 12.60 -2.83 -0.44
C ILE A 108 12.75 -1.35 -0.11
N ALA A 109 11.81 -0.75 0.64
CA ALA A 109 11.91 0.63 1.12
C ALA A 109 13.21 0.88 1.90
N LYS A 110 13.59 -0.05 2.80
CA LYS A 110 14.87 0.01 3.52
C LYS A 110 16.07 0.00 2.59
N ILE A 111 16.07 -0.87 1.59
CA ILE A 111 17.17 -0.98 0.61
C ILE A 111 17.29 0.33 -0.20
N VAL A 112 16.17 0.82 -0.73
CA VAL A 112 16.15 2.06 -1.51
C VAL A 112 16.59 3.25 -0.67
N TYR A 113 16.11 3.34 0.57
CA TYR A 113 16.56 4.40 1.49
C TYR A 113 18.05 4.36 1.73
N GLN A 114 18.61 3.18 2.06
CA GLN A 114 20.04 3.01 2.29
C GLN A 114 20.87 3.36 1.06
N MET A 115 20.51 2.84 -0.11
CA MET A 115 21.24 3.12 -1.35
C MET A 115 21.19 4.61 -1.72
N SER A 116 20.03 5.24 -1.62
CA SER A 116 19.88 6.67 -1.94
C SER A 116 20.67 7.56 -0.98
N THR A 117 20.60 7.31 0.32
CA THR A 117 21.29 8.13 1.32
C THR A 117 22.80 7.91 1.35
N GLN A 118 23.29 6.71 1.01
CA GLN A 118 24.71 6.46 0.79
C GLN A 118 25.29 7.32 -0.37
N ASN A 119 24.47 7.64 -1.36
CA ASN A 119 24.81 8.54 -2.45
C ASN A 119 24.35 9.99 -2.19
N LEU A 120 24.17 10.37 -0.94
CA LEU A 120 23.84 11.73 -0.47
C LEU A 120 22.54 12.31 -1.05
N LYS A 121 21.64 11.46 -1.55
CA LYS A 121 20.34 11.88 -2.10
C LYS A 121 19.30 12.08 -0.99
N ARG A 122 18.41 13.04 -1.16
CA ARG A 122 17.19 13.11 -0.36
C ARG A 122 16.33 11.90 -0.68
N CYS A 123 15.77 11.22 0.34
CA CYS A 123 14.99 10.02 0.11
C CYS A 123 13.74 9.98 1.00
N ILE A 124 12.59 9.74 0.36
CA ILE A 124 11.33 9.38 1.02
C ILE A 124 11.00 7.96 0.60
N ALA A 125 11.15 7.00 1.52
CA ALA A 125 10.86 5.59 1.24
C ALA A 125 9.72 5.11 2.16
N LEU A 126 8.53 4.97 1.57
CA LEU A 126 7.31 4.52 2.25
C LEU A 126 7.19 3.00 2.13
N GLY A 127 7.11 2.34 3.29
CA GLY A 127 7.00 0.88 3.40
C GLY A 127 5.56 0.40 3.62
N GLY A 128 5.43 -0.89 3.98
CA GLY A 128 4.18 -1.51 4.37
C GLY A 128 3.75 -1.15 5.79
N ALA A 129 2.53 -1.55 6.13
CA ALA A 129 1.93 -1.33 7.43
C ALA A 129 1.12 -2.54 7.90
N LYS A 130 0.90 -2.67 9.19
CA LYS A 130 -0.10 -3.58 9.77
C LYS A 130 -1.15 -2.72 10.46
N ASN A 131 -2.22 -2.44 9.74
CA ASN A 131 -3.26 -1.54 10.24
C ASN A 131 -4.20 -2.28 11.18
N HIS A 132 -4.37 -1.73 12.36
CA HIS A 132 -5.29 -2.21 13.37
C HIS A 132 -6.55 -1.36 13.37
N LEU A 133 -7.69 -2.02 13.45
CA LEU A 133 -9.00 -1.41 13.62
C LEU A 133 -9.54 -1.86 14.98
N ILE A 134 -10.00 -0.92 15.80
CA ILE A 134 -10.56 -1.20 17.12
C ILE A 134 -12.08 -1.13 17.01
N VAL A 135 -12.75 -2.17 17.50
CA VAL A 135 -14.22 -2.24 17.55
C VAL A 135 -14.63 -2.31 19.03
N LEU A 136 -15.36 -1.29 19.48
CA LEU A 136 -15.92 -1.20 20.81
C LEU A 136 -17.32 -1.85 20.88
N PRO A 137 -17.79 -2.27 22.06
CA PRO A 137 -19.06 -2.98 22.20
C PRO A 137 -20.30 -2.13 21.85
N ASP A 138 -20.19 -0.81 21.91
CA ASP A 138 -21.24 0.17 21.58
C ASP A 138 -21.19 0.63 20.11
N ALA A 139 -20.29 0.09 19.28
CA ALA A 139 -20.24 0.40 17.87
C ALA A 139 -21.55 0.01 17.14
N ASP A 140 -21.97 0.82 16.17
CA ASP A 140 -23.04 0.44 15.26
C ASP A 140 -22.61 -0.82 14.47
N LYS A 141 -23.32 -1.91 14.71
CA LYS A 141 -22.94 -3.23 14.22
C LYS A 141 -23.05 -3.37 12.70
N GLU A 142 -24.02 -2.66 12.11
CA GLU A 142 -24.25 -2.69 10.67
C GLU A 142 -23.18 -1.87 9.94
N MET A 143 -22.92 -0.66 10.41
CA MET A 143 -21.89 0.23 9.88
C MET A 143 -20.51 -0.40 10.06
N ALA A 144 -20.16 -0.83 11.28
CA ALA A 144 -18.86 -1.44 11.57
C ALA A 144 -18.58 -2.64 10.67
N SER A 145 -19.54 -3.57 10.51
CA SER A 145 -19.36 -4.74 9.65
C SER A 145 -19.22 -4.40 8.16
N ASN A 146 -19.88 -3.33 7.68
CA ASN A 146 -19.73 -2.85 6.31
C ASN A 146 -18.34 -2.22 6.09
N ASP A 147 -17.88 -1.37 7.00
CA ASP A 147 -16.62 -0.64 6.88
C ASP A 147 -15.42 -1.58 7.01
N ILE A 148 -15.50 -2.55 7.92
CA ILE A 148 -14.48 -3.60 8.05
C ILE A 148 -14.38 -4.39 6.74
N LEU A 149 -15.51 -4.83 6.19
CA LEU A 149 -15.53 -5.59 4.94
C LEU A 149 -14.94 -4.76 3.78
N ALA A 150 -15.40 -3.53 3.61
CA ALA A 150 -14.92 -2.63 2.55
C ALA A 150 -13.41 -2.36 2.67
N SER A 151 -12.93 -2.20 3.90
CA SER A 151 -11.51 -1.96 4.16
C SER A 151 -10.66 -3.20 3.89
N MET A 152 -11.04 -4.39 4.41
CA MET A 152 -10.23 -5.61 4.27
C MET A 152 -10.23 -6.18 2.85
N SER A 153 -11.31 -5.95 2.08
CA SER A 153 -11.48 -6.58 0.76
C SER A 153 -11.20 -5.67 -0.43
N GLY A 154 -11.18 -4.36 -0.23
CA GLY A 154 -10.91 -3.42 -1.30
C GLY A 154 -9.57 -3.68 -2.00
N CYS A 155 -9.53 -3.70 -3.35
CA CYS A 155 -8.39 -4.16 -4.16
C CYS A 155 -7.89 -5.56 -3.74
N SER A 156 -8.79 -6.44 -3.31
CA SER A 156 -8.45 -7.77 -2.75
C SER A 156 -7.47 -7.70 -1.59
N GLY A 157 -7.64 -6.71 -0.70
CA GLY A 157 -6.76 -6.47 0.44
C GLY A 157 -5.37 -5.94 0.10
N GLN A 158 -5.10 -5.62 -1.17
CA GLN A 158 -3.80 -5.10 -1.64
C GLN A 158 -3.71 -3.58 -1.51
N ARG A 159 -4.06 -3.07 -0.33
CA ARG A 159 -3.97 -1.64 0.03
C ARG A 159 -3.07 -1.47 1.25
N CYS A 160 -2.18 -0.49 1.20
CA CYS A 160 -1.36 -0.13 2.36
C CYS A 160 -2.18 0.37 3.56
N MET A 161 -3.41 0.83 3.34
CA MET A 161 -4.34 1.28 4.39
C MET A 161 -5.49 0.28 4.65
N ALA A 162 -5.44 -0.95 4.14
CA ALA A 162 -6.46 -1.96 4.40
C ALA A 162 -6.47 -2.36 5.89
N ALA A 163 -7.66 -2.52 6.47
CA ALA A 163 -7.79 -3.15 7.76
C ALA A 163 -7.38 -4.63 7.66
N SER A 164 -6.27 -4.98 8.25
CA SER A 164 -5.69 -6.33 8.21
C SER A 164 -5.65 -7.00 9.58
N ALA A 165 -5.88 -6.22 10.64
CA ALA A 165 -6.07 -6.69 12.01
C ALA A 165 -7.24 -5.94 12.65
N MET A 166 -8.04 -6.66 13.44
CA MET A 166 -9.12 -6.11 14.24
C MET A 166 -8.89 -6.46 15.70
N VAL A 167 -8.99 -5.47 16.57
CA VAL A 167 -9.03 -5.66 18.01
C VAL A 167 -10.48 -5.45 18.45
N GLY A 168 -11.15 -6.53 18.79
CA GLY A 168 -12.51 -6.49 19.31
C GLY A 168 -12.50 -6.42 20.83
N VAL A 169 -13.16 -5.39 21.38
CA VAL A 169 -13.25 -5.15 22.82
C VAL A 169 -14.62 -5.59 23.34
N GLY A 170 -14.64 -6.44 24.37
CA GLY A 170 -15.88 -6.92 24.98
C GLY A 170 -16.77 -7.72 24.01
N GLU A 171 -18.08 -7.47 24.08
CA GLU A 171 -19.09 -8.21 23.31
C GLU A 171 -19.23 -7.69 21.87
N ILE A 172 -18.46 -8.26 20.94
CA ILE A 172 -18.45 -7.88 19.53
C ILE A 172 -18.90 -9.01 18.59
N GLN A 173 -19.45 -10.11 19.14
CA GLN A 173 -19.78 -11.30 18.35
C GLN A 173 -20.79 -10.98 17.22
N GLU A 174 -21.77 -10.13 17.48
CA GLU A 174 -22.76 -9.75 16.47
C GLU A 174 -22.15 -8.99 15.27
N VAL A 175 -21.10 -8.17 15.52
CA VAL A 175 -20.36 -7.51 14.44
C VAL A 175 -19.65 -8.55 13.57
N ILE A 176 -19.01 -9.53 14.21
CA ILE A 176 -18.30 -10.62 13.51
C ILE A 176 -19.28 -11.47 12.69
N ASP A 177 -20.42 -11.84 13.25
CA ASP A 177 -21.42 -12.65 12.55
C ASP A 177 -21.96 -11.93 11.30
N LYS A 178 -22.28 -10.63 11.43
CA LYS A 178 -22.68 -9.80 10.29
C LYS A 178 -21.57 -9.68 9.24
N LEU A 179 -20.34 -9.48 9.68
CA LEU A 179 -19.18 -9.42 8.79
C LEU A 179 -19.02 -10.71 7.98
N VAL A 180 -19.10 -11.88 8.64
CA VAL A 180 -18.98 -13.19 7.98
C VAL A 180 -20.11 -13.39 6.95
N ILE A 181 -21.35 -13.04 7.31
CA ILE A 181 -22.51 -13.13 6.38
C ILE A 181 -22.28 -12.26 5.14
N LYS A 182 -21.77 -11.06 5.31
CA LYS A 182 -21.49 -10.13 4.20
C LYS A 182 -20.30 -10.58 3.37
N ALA A 183 -19.23 -11.03 4.02
CA ALA A 183 -18.02 -11.51 3.35
C ALA A 183 -18.28 -12.74 2.47
N LYS A 184 -19.18 -13.65 2.87
CA LYS A 184 -19.61 -14.78 2.05
C LYS A 184 -20.27 -14.39 0.73
N LYS A 185 -20.74 -13.16 0.58
CA LYS A 185 -21.33 -12.64 -0.67
C LYS A 185 -20.28 -12.08 -1.62
N MET A 186 -19.02 -11.98 -1.19
CA MET A 186 -17.92 -11.55 -2.05
C MET A 186 -17.42 -12.74 -2.87
N ILE A 187 -17.54 -12.60 -4.17
CA ILE A 187 -17.22 -13.66 -5.15
C ILE A 187 -15.98 -13.25 -5.93
N PRO A 188 -14.85 -13.96 -5.73
CA PRO A 188 -13.64 -13.74 -6.54
C PRO A 188 -13.93 -13.87 -8.05
N GLY A 189 -13.42 -12.92 -8.81
CA GLY A 189 -13.64 -12.86 -10.26
C GLY A 189 -14.93 -12.16 -10.70
N ASP A 190 -15.78 -11.80 -9.75
CA ASP A 190 -16.98 -10.98 -9.97
C ASP A 190 -16.84 -9.64 -9.21
N ASN A 191 -17.17 -9.61 -7.93
CA ASN A 191 -17.09 -8.40 -7.10
C ASN A 191 -15.84 -8.34 -6.20
N LEU A 192 -14.96 -9.34 -6.26
CA LEU A 192 -13.63 -9.35 -5.67
C LEU A 192 -12.60 -9.64 -6.76
N GLY A 193 -11.62 -8.77 -6.95
CA GLY A 193 -10.57 -8.90 -7.95
C GLY A 193 -9.56 -10.01 -7.64
N SER A 194 -8.63 -10.22 -8.57
CA SER A 194 -7.48 -11.12 -8.36
C SER A 194 -6.37 -10.44 -7.53
N VAL A 195 -5.53 -11.23 -6.89
CA VAL A 195 -4.24 -10.73 -6.40
C VAL A 195 -3.24 -10.67 -7.56
N ILE A 196 -2.16 -9.90 -7.36
CA ILE A 196 -1.28 -9.49 -8.45
C ILE A 196 -0.47 -10.64 -9.11
N SER A 197 -0.19 -11.71 -8.38
CA SER A 197 0.67 -12.80 -8.89
C SER A 197 0.45 -14.10 -8.11
N GLU A 198 0.88 -15.23 -8.70
CA GLU A 198 0.94 -16.52 -8.03
C GLU A 198 1.77 -16.47 -6.73
N LYS A 199 2.90 -15.77 -6.76
CA LYS A 199 3.75 -15.59 -5.59
C LYS A 199 3.02 -14.86 -4.46
N ALA A 200 2.19 -13.86 -4.80
CA ALA A 200 1.37 -13.15 -3.82
C ALA A 200 0.29 -14.08 -3.25
N LEU A 201 -0.39 -14.86 -4.09
CA LEU A 201 -1.39 -15.84 -3.67
C LEU A 201 -0.79 -16.85 -2.68
N LYS A 202 0.29 -17.55 -3.06
CA LYS A 202 0.98 -18.52 -2.19
C LYS A 202 1.46 -17.91 -0.87
N ARG A 203 1.90 -16.65 -0.90
CA ARG A 203 2.28 -15.93 0.32
C ARG A 203 1.08 -15.68 1.24
N ILE A 204 -0.06 -15.27 0.68
CA ILE A 204 -1.29 -15.05 1.46
C ILE A 204 -1.76 -16.36 2.09
N GLU A 205 -1.82 -17.44 1.31
CA GLU A 205 -2.19 -18.78 1.77
C GLU A 205 -1.26 -19.25 2.91
N SER A 206 0.06 -19.04 2.77
CA SER A 206 1.01 -19.41 3.82
C SER A 206 0.80 -18.70 5.16
N PHE A 207 0.31 -17.45 5.14
CA PHE A 207 -0.06 -16.73 6.37
C PHE A 207 -1.30 -17.33 7.03
N ILE A 208 -2.26 -17.78 6.24
CA ILE A 208 -3.49 -18.42 6.73
C ILE A 208 -3.14 -19.77 7.34
N ASP A 209 -2.35 -20.59 6.63
CA ASP A 209 -1.89 -21.90 7.09
C ASP A 209 -1.08 -21.82 8.39
N GLU A 210 -0.20 -20.83 8.50
CA GLU A 210 0.63 -20.59 9.69
C GLU A 210 -0.24 -20.19 10.88
N ALA A 211 -1.21 -19.28 10.68
CA ALA A 211 -2.13 -18.86 11.73
C ALA A 211 -3.00 -20.02 12.26
N GLU A 212 -3.46 -20.90 11.37
CA GLU A 212 -4.22 -22.10 11.72
C GLU A 212 -3.39 -23.09 12.56
N LYS A 213 -2.12 -23.31 12.15
CA LYS A 213 -1.16 -24.15 12.92
C LYS A 213 -0.84 -23.58 14.29
N ASP A 214 -0.80 -22.25 14.40
CA ASP A 214 -0.55 -21.54 15.66
C ASP A 214 -1.77 -21.55 16.59
N GLY A 215 -2.92 -22.12 16.15
CA GLY A 215 -4.13 -22.31 16.96
C GLY A 215 -5.18 -21.23 16.79
N ALA A 216 -5.05 -20.33 15.82
CA ALA A 216 -6.11 -19.40 15.47
C ALA A 216 -7.28 -20.12 14.78
N LYS A 217 -8.49 -19.58 14.89
CA LYS A 217 -9.71 -20.18 14.32
C LYS A 217 -10.10 -19.52 13.01
N ILE A 218 -10.05 -20.26 11.91
CA ILE A 218 -10.57 -19.79 10.64
C ILE A 218 -12.10 -19.87 10.67
N ILE A 219 -12.79 -18.74 10.66
CA ILE A 219 -14.27 -18.64 10.66
C ILE A 219 -14.85 -18.39 9.28
N LEU A 220 -14.03 -17.92 8.35
CA LEU A 220 -14.31 -17.91 6.91
C LEU A 220 -13.00 -18.17 6.18
N ASP A 221 -13.00 -19.18 5.30
CA ASP A 221 -11.84 -19.58 4.51
C ASP A 221 -12.04 -19.24 3.04
N GLY A 222 -11.15 -18.46 2.48
CA GLY A 222 -11.16 -18.06 1.07
C GLY A 222 -10.16 -18.78 0.19
N ARG A 223 -9.40 -19.77 0.73
CA ARG A 223 -8.43 -20.58 -0.02
C ARG A 223 -9.13 -21.46 -1.06
N ASP A 224 -8.38 -21.97 -2.03
CA ASP A 224 -8.80 -22.92 -3.07
C ASP A 224 -9.94 -22.44 -3.99
N PHE A 225 -10.16 -21.13 -4.09
CA PHE A 225 -11.20 -20.59 -4.94
C PHE A 225 -10.79 -20.62 -6.43
N LYS A 226 -11.59 -21.27 -7.27
CA LYS A 226 -11.38 -21.34 -8.71
C LYS A 226 -12.46 -20.56 -9.46
N VAL A 227 -12.04 -19.68 -10.36
CA VAL A 227 -12.94 -18.88 -11.19
C VAL A 227 -13.03 -19.51 -12.57
N ARG A 228 -14.21 -20.02 -12.93
CA ARG A 228 -14.46 -20.61 -14.23
C ARG A 228 -14.20 -19.60 -15.37
N GLY A 229 -13.41 -20.01 -16.36
CA GLY A 229 -13.04 -19.16 -17.50
C GLY A 229 -11.96 -18.12 -17.21
N LYS A 230 -11.38 -18.14 -16.00
CA LYS A 230 -10.28 -17.28 -15.59
C LYS A 230 -9.19 -18.07 -14.84
N GLU A 231 -8.93 -19.28 -15.29
CA GLU A 231 -8.04 -20.26 -14.62
C GLU A 231 -6.58 -19.78 -14.52
N LYS A 232 -6.20 -18.78 -15.34
CA LYS A 232 -4.88 -18.13 -15.27
C LYS A 232 -4.81 -16.97 -14.26
N GLY A 233 -5.93 -16.63 -13.65
CA GLY A 233 -6.00 -15.56 -12.64
C GLY A 233 -5.64 -16.10 -11.25
N TYR A 234 -5.16 -15.22 -10.39
CA TYR A 234 -4.76 -15.52 -9.01
C TYR A 234 -5.86 -15.05 -8.07
N PHE A 235 -6.82 -15.93 -7.77
CA PHE A 235 -8.00 -15.58 -6.98
C PHE A 235 -7.97 -16.23 -5.61
N ILE A 236 -8.37 -15.45 -4.60
CA ILE A 236 -8.60 -15.91 -3.23
C ILE A 236 -9.82 -15.18 -2.69
N GLY A 237 -10.67 -15.87 -1.96
CA GLY A 237 -11.83 -15.30 -1.27
C GLY A 237 -11.45 -14.53 -0.01
N PRO A 238 -12.42 -13.79 0.58
CA PRO A 238 -12.19 -13.18 1.88
C PRO A 238 -11.96 -14.26 2.93
N THR A 239 -10.95 -14.05 3.76
CA THR A 239 -10.62 -14.95 4.87
C THR A 239 -10.69 -14.18 6.18
N ILE A 240 -11.38 -14.75 7.17
CA ILE A 240 -11.52 -14.17 8.51
C ILE A 240 -11.03 -15.18 9.52
N ILE A 241 -10.04 -14.76 10.31
CA ILE A 241 -9.35 -15.60 11.29
C ILE A 241 -9.56 -14.98 12.67
N ASP A 242 -10.18 -15.73 13.57
CA ASP A 242 -10.50 -15.31 14.92
C ASP A 242 -9.55 -15.95 15.96
N HIS A 243 -9.58 -15.42 17.17
CA HIS A 243 -8.71 -15.84 18.28
C HIS A 243 -7.21 -15.74 17.96
N VAL A 244 -6.83 -14.74 17.18
CA VAL A 244 -5.43 -14.47 16.85
C VAL A 244 -4.72 -13.89 18.07
N SER A 245 -3.59 -14.48 18.44
CA SER A 245 -2.72 -13.93 19.48
C SER A 245 -1.84 -12.81 18.91
N PRO A 246 -1.54 -11.73 19.67
CA PRO A 246 -0.60 -10.69 19.26
C PRO A 246 0.82 -11.20 18.97
N LYS A 247 1.15 -12.42 19.38
CA LYS A 247 2.44 -13.06 19.13
C LYS A 247 2.51 -13.75 17.78
N MET A 248 1.38 -14.09 17.18
CA MET A 248 1.31 -14.75 15.87
C MET A 248 1.83 -13.82 14.77
N LYS A 249 2.47 -14.40 13.77
CA LYS A 249 3.02 -13.65 12.63
C LYS A 249 1.95 -12.85 11.88
N ILE A 250 0.75 -13.43 11.69
CA ILE A 250 -0.37 -12.77 11.03
C ILE A 250 -0.86 -11.51 11.76
N ALA A 251 -0.63 -11.38 13.08
CA ALA A 251 -0.94 -10.16 13.83
C ALA A 251 0.09 -9.04 13.60
N ARG A 252 1.31 -9.38 13.19
CA ARG A 252 2.46 -8.45 13.15
C ARG A 252 2.87 -8.06 11.75
N GLU A 253 2.76 -8.99 10.79
CA GLU A 253 3.21 -8.78 9.43
C GLU A 253 2.04 -8.48 8.49
N GLU A 254 2.32 -7.66 7.49
CA GLU A 254 1.37 -7.32 6.43
C GLU A 254 1.12 -8.52 5.52
N VAL A 255 -0.13 -8.97 5.42
CA VAL A 255 -0.53 -10.08 4.53
C VAL A 255 -0.68 -9.61 3.09
N PHE A 256 -1.21 -8.42 2.87
CA PHE A 256 -1.49 -7.82 1.56
C PHE A 256 -2.41 -8.68 0.69
N GLY A 257 -3.51 -9.12 1.29
CA GLY A 257 -4.56 -9.94 0.73
C GLY A 257 -5.88 -9.73 1.48
N PRO A 258 -7.01 -10.29 1.03
CA PRO A 258 -8.33 -10.09 1.64
C PRO A 258 -8.48 -10.94 2.93
N VAL A 259 -7.60 -10.70 3.89
CA VAL A 259 -7.48 -11.48 5.13
C VAL A 259 -7.57 -10.56 6.33
N LEU A 260 -8.49 -10.85 7.25
CA LEU A 260 -8.65 -10.16 8.52
C LEU A 260 -8.26 -11.08 9.68
N ALA A 261 -7.34 -10.62 10.52
CA ALA A 261 -6.99 -11.26 11.78
C ALA A 261 -7.72 -10.58 12.94
N ILE A 262 -8.49 -11.33 13.73
CA ILE A 262 -9.27 -10.82 14.87
C ILE A 262 -8.58 -11.21 16.17
N MET A 263 -8.22 -10.22 16.94
CA MET A 263 -7.78 -10.33 18.33
C MET A 263 -8.91 -9.86 19.23
N ARG A 264 -9.08 -10.51 20.37
CA ARG A 264 -10.13 -10.19 21.34
C ARG A 264 -9.52 -9.76 22.67
N THR A 265 -10.10 -8.74 23.28
CA THR A 265 -9.79 -8.29 24.64
C THR A 265 -11.07 -7.95 25.38
N ASN A 266 -11.05 -8.02 26.70
CA ASN A 266 -12.22 -7.67 27.54
C ASN A 266 -12.27 -6.18 27.84
N GLU A 267 -11.12 -5.50 27.85
CA GLU A 267 -10.96 -4.12 28.29
C GLU A 267 -10.11 -3.31 27.29
N VAL A 268 -10.21 -2.00 27.38
CA VAL A 268 -9.45 -1.06 26.52
C VAL A 268 -8.04 -0.83 27.05
N ASP A 269 -7.86 -1.01 28.40
CA ASP A 269 -6.59 -0.77 29.12
C ASP A 269 -5.65 -1.99 29.10
#